data_126f629fb1ba92dd982589ea0ce26ac8
#
_entry.id   126f629fb1ba92dd982589ea0ce26ac8
#
_cell.length_a   1.000
_cell.length_b   1.000
_cell.length_c   1.000
_cell.angle_alpha   90.00
_cell.angle_beta   90.00
_cell.angle_gamma   90.00
#
_symmetry.space_group_name_H-M   'P 1'
#
loop_
_entity.id
_entity.type
_entity.pdbx_description
1 polymer ?
#
loop_
_entity_poly.entity_id
_entity_poly.type
_entity_poly.pdbx_seq_one_letter_code
_entity_poly.pdbx_strand_id
1 'polypeptide(L)'
;MKYAMTILVAVVVVVVLVGGAAVLAFDVAGTDTVAEDVRVGPVAVGGMERDEAAALIRRRLGGPTDEPIAVMYHETHYVLRADVAQARVDPAATVDAALDADAGETVVPRVTYARGAVRAFAARLGDRIDHPAREADIEWRDGKLDRTRARPGVQINQATLVKRLERVMGTSGSAREVHIPVRVTERPDRTFEDLAKRYPTVIAVDRDAKQLRLYEHLQLKKKYKIAVGKAGTETAAGRYKIVEKDVDPPWHAPNKEWAGELAGQTIPPGDPRNPLEARWMGFHNGQGIHGTKDLASLGSAASHGCIRMSVRAVKKLFREVKVGTPLFLQ
;
A
#
# COMPACT_ATOMS: atom_id res chain seq x y z
N MET A 1 -89.38 -17.73 34.49
CA MET A 1 -88.16 -16.98 34.85
C MET A 1 -86.86 -17.47 34.19
N LYS A 2 -86.69 -18.70 33.66
CA LYS A 2 -85.47 -19.21 33.06
C LYS A 2 -85.26 -18.71 31.62
N TYR A 3 -86.30 -18.36 30.87
CA TYR A 3 -86.16 -17.89 29.48
C TYR A 3 -85.88 -16.38 29.33
N ALA A 4 -86.27 -15.56 30.31
CA ALA A 4 -86.00 -14.12 30.30
C ALA A 4 -84.51 -13.79 30.52
N MET A 5 -83.79 -14.65 31.31
CA MET A 5 -82.39 -14.48 31.63
C MET A 5 -81.50 -14.90 30.45
N THR A 6 -81.91 -15.89 29.65
CA THR A 6 -81.16 -16.36 28.50
C THR A 6 -81.20 -15.36 27.30
N ILE A 7 -82.30 -14.64 27.13
CA ILE A 7 -82.41 -13.61 26.09
C ILE A 7 -81.57 -12.36 26.48
N LEU A 8 -81.53 -12.02 27.73
CA LEU A 8 -80.76 -10.88 28.23
C LEU A 8 -79.20 -11.09 28.05
N VAL A 9 -78.75 -12.31 28.29
CA VAL A 9 -77.33 -12.66 28.10
C VAL A 9 -76.94 -12.71 26.61
N ALA A 10 -77.85 -13.20 25.75
CA ALA A 10 -77.65 -13.21 24.31
C ALA A 10 -77.61 -11.82 23.68
N VAL A 11 -78.39 -10.89 24.17
CA VAL A 11 -78.43 -9.49 23.66
C VAL A 11 -77.14 -8.71 24.14
N VAL A 12 -76.73 -8.94 25.35
CA VAL A 12 -75.47 -8.30 25.87
C VAL A 12 -74.24 -8.82 25.16
N VAL A 13 -74.15 -10.12 24.82
CA VAL A 13 -73.06 -10.69 24.08
C VAL A 13 -73.03 -10.19 22.62
N VAL A 14 -74.18 -10.04 21.99
CA VAL A 14 -74.22 -9.50 20.61
C VAL A 14 -73.88 -8.00 20.55
N VAL A 15 -74.26 -7.21 21.57
CA VAL A 15 -73.88 -5.79 21.65
C VAL A 15 -72.41 -5.62 21.92
N VAL A 16 -71.76 -6.48 22.75
CA VAL A 16 -70.38 -6.44 23.00
C VAL A 16 -69.55 -6.90 21.80
N LEU A 17 -70.03 -7.89 21.01
CA LEU A 17 -69.33 -8.35 19.79
C LEU A 17 -69.50 -7.35 18.64
N VAL A 18 -70.61 -6.66 18.51
CA VAL A 18 -70.79 -5.62 17.47
C VAL A 18 -70.05 -4.33 17.86
N GLY A 19 -70.01 -3.96 19.13
CA GLY A 19 -69.25 -2.83 19.65
C GLY A 19 -67.71 -3.10 19.57
N GLY A 20 -67.32 -4.33 19.88
CA GLY A 20 -65.88 -4.74 19.77
C GLY A 20 -65.38 -4.83 18.32
N ALA A 21 -66.25 -5.28 17.39
CA ALA A 21 -65.89 -5.31 15.96
C ALA A 21 -65.81 -3.91 15.32
N ALA A 22 -66.66 -2.97 15.80
CA ALA A 22 -66.57 -1.59 15.34
C ALA A 22 -65.35 -0.85 15.85
N VAL A 23 -64.89 -1.13 17.08
CA VAL A 23 -63.63 -0.54 17.62
C VAL A 23 -62.39 -1.17 16.97
N LEU A 24 -62.41 -2.48 16.63
CA LEU A 24 -61.32 -3.14 15.92
C LEU A 24 -61.28 -2.79 14.42
N ALA A 25 -62.42 -2.37 13.82
CA ALA A 25 -62.45 -1.93 12.42
C ALA A 25 -62.01 -0.46 12.25
N PHE A 26 -62.01 0.36 13.32
CA PHE A 26 -61.51 1.74 13.29
C PHE A 26 -59.99 1.83 13.47
N ASP A 27 -59.31 0.80 14.05
CA ASP A 27 -57.87 0.82 14.28
C ASP A 27 -57.04 0.16 13.15
N VAL A 28 -57.68 -0.32 12.06
CA VAL A 28 -57.04 -0.93 10.91
C VAL A 28 -57.15 -0.08 9.64
N ALA A 29 -57.90 1.00 9.65
CA ALA A 29 -57.81 2.04 8.62
C ALA A 29 -56.56 2.88 8.96
N GLY A 30 -55.34 2.41 8.54
CA GLY A 30 -54.16 3.24 8.55
C GLY A 30 -54.50 4.57 7.90
N THR A 31 -54.29 5.67 8.60
CA THR A 31 -54.55 7.01 8.07
C THR A 31 -53.69 7.18 6.81
N ASP A 32 -54.32 7.21 5.62
CA ASP A 32 -53.61 7.53 4.36
C ASP A 32 -53.15 9.00 4.31
N THR A 33 -53.24 9.69 5.46
CA THR A 33 -52.90 11.10 5.63
C THR A 33 -51.66 11.24 6.54
N VAL A 34 -50.68 11.96 6.10
CA VAL A 34 -49.45 12.25 6.87
C VAL A 34 -49.80 13.16 8.06
N ALA A 35 -49.24 12.88 9.24
CA ALA A 35 -49.48 13.69 10.44
C ALA A 35 -49.10 15.17 10.21
N GLU A 36 -49.71 16.07 10.99
CA GLU A 36 -49.47 17.51 10.87
C GLU A 36 -48.01 17.88 11.08
N ASP A 37 -47.54 18.88 10.35
CA ASP A 37 -46.18 19.43 10.42
C ASP A 37 -45.03 18.44 10.10
N VAL A 38 -45.32 17.26 9.58
CA VAL A 38 -44.29 16.33 9.11
C VAL A 38 -43.61 16.88 7.86
N ARG A 39 -42.27 16.71 7.83
CA ARG A 39 -41.43 17.14 6.70
C ARG A 39 -40.62 15.95 6.16
N VAL A 40 -40.36 15.97 4.86
CA VAL A 40 -39.38 15.05 4.23
C VAL A 40 -38.16 15.88 3.78
N GLY A 41 -37.10 15.87 4.57
CA GLY A 41 -36.01 16.80 4.39
C GLY A 41 -36.50 18.25 4.35
N PRO A 42 -36.27 19.02 3.24
CA PRO A 42 -36.74 20.41 3.13
C PRO A 42 -38.22 20.54 2.74
N VAL A 43 -38.92 19.44 2.38
CA VAL A 43 -40.27 19.45 1.82
C VAL A 43 -41.32 19.20 2.92
N ALA A 44 -42.24 20.13 3.14
CA ALA A 44 -43.39 19.93 4.04
C ALA A 44 -44.43 19.03 3.36
N VAL A 45 -44.87 17.97 4.07
CA VAL A 45 -45.84 17.00 3.59
C VAL A 45 -46.97 16.74 4.61
N GLY A 46 -46.94 17.40 5.76
CA GLY A 46 -47.92 17.26 6.82
C GLY A 46 -49.34 17.59 6.31
N GLY A 47 -50.32 16.81 6.74
CA GLY A 47 -51.74 16.94 6.35
C GLY A 47 -52.08 16.47 4.93
N MET A 48 -51.09 15.98 4.14
CA MET A 48 -51.30 15.49 2.77
C MET A 48 -51.73 14.03 2.76
N GLU A 49 -52.58 13.68 1.77
CA GLU A 49 -52.83 12.27 1.47
C GLU A 49 -51.62 11.60 0.81
N ARG A 50 -51.50 10.27 0.91
CA ARG A 50 -50.41 9.44 0.38
C ARG A 50 -50.03 9.82 -1.05
N ASP A 51 -50.98 9.88 -1.96
CA ASP A 51 -50.71 10.13 -3.38
C ASP A 51 -50.25 11.57 -3.64
N GLU A 52 -50.76 12.53 -2.91
CA GLU A 52 -50.36 13.93 -2.97
C GLU A 52 -48.95 14.12 -2.48
N ALA A 53 -48.64 13.57 -1.31
CA ALA A 53 -47.28 13.58 -0.74
C ALA A 53 -46.28 12.90 -1.68
N ALA A 54 -46.63 11.73 -2.26
CA ALA A 54 -45.76 11.02 -3.22
C ALA A 54 -45.52 11.85 -4.48
N ALA A 55 -46.54 12.51 -5.02
CA ALA A 55 -46.38 13.38 -6.19
C ALA A 55 -45.50 14.60 -5.90
N LEU A 56 -45.64 15.20 -4.71
CA LEU A 56 -44.81 16.33 -4.27
C LEU A 56 -43.36 15.91 -4.07
N ILE A 57 -43.11 14.80 -3.38
CA ILE A 57 -41.75 14.23 -3.16
C ILE A 57 -41.09 13.90 -4.52
N ARG A 58 -41.83 13.27 -5.44
CA ARG A 58 -41.32 12.97 -6.78
C ARG A 58 -40.92 14.23 -7.53
N ARG A 59 -41.68 15.30 -7.47
CA ARG A 59 -41.37 16.57 -8.14
C ARG A 59 -40.18 17.27 -7.51
N ARG A 60 -40.06 17.27 -6.18
CA ARG A 60 -39.09 18.08 -5.47
C ARG A 60 -37.76 17.35 -5.18
N LEU A 61 -37.83 16.03 -4.97
CA LEU A 61 -36.70 15.22 -4.52
C LEU A 61 -36.41 14.01 -5.45
N GLY A 62 -37.29 13.70 -6.43
CA GLY A 62 -37.19 12.50 -7.26
C GLY A 62 -36.03 12.48 -8.28
N GLY A 63 -35.22 13.52 -8.32
CA GLY A 63 -34.00 13.59 -9.13
C GLY A 63 -32.85 12.69 -8.58
N PRO A 64 -31.76 12.57 -9.32
CA PRO A 64 -30.55 11.97 -8.79
C PRO A 64 -30.10 12.70 -7.52
N THR A 65 -29.66 11.97 -6.52
CA THR A 65 -29.02 12.60 -5.35
C THR A 65 -27.63 13.09 -5.77
N ASP A 66 -27.30 14.35 -5.48
CA ASP A 66 -25.99 14.92 -5.86
C ASP A 66 -24.88 14.65 -4.82
N GLU A 67 -25.19 13.91 -3.77
CA GLU A 67 -24.27 13.69 -2.66
C GLU A 67 -23.32 12.50 -2.90
N PRO A 68 -22.03 12.74 -3.19
CA PRO A 68 -21.05 11.68 -3.34
C PRO A 68 -20.69 11.02 -2.01
N ILE A 69 -20.23 9.77 -2.06
CA ILE A 69 -19.65 9.07 -0.91
C ILE A 69 -18.14 9.06 -1.05
N ALA A 70 -17.42 9.61 -0.06
CA ALA A 70 -16.00 9.50 0.04
C ALA A 70 -15.60 8.10 0.53
N VAL A 71 -14.71 7.42 -0.19
CA VAL A 71 -14.26 6.05 0.11
C VAL A 71 -12.76 6.08 0.36
N MET A 72 -12.36 5.84 1.59
CA MET A 72 -11.01 6.10 2.11
C MET A 72 -10.16 4.84 2.16
N TYR A 73 -8.94 4.93 1.64
CA TYR A 73 -7.88 3.93 1.83
C TYR A 73 -6.57 4.62 2.15
N HIS A 74 -6.13 4.53 3.41
CA HIS A 74 -5.03 5.33 3.94
C HIS A 74 -5.26 6.83 3.64
N GLU A 75 -4.32 7.48 2.97
CA GLU A 75 -4.41 8.88 2.56
C GLU A 75 -5.07 9.08 1.18
N THR A 76 -5.48 7.99 0.53
CA THR A 76 -6.09 8.04 -0.80
C THR A 76 -7.60 8.07 -0.70
N HIS A 77 -8.21 9.02 -1.42
CA HIS A 77 -9.64 9.22 -1.47
C HIS A 77 -10.20 8.76 -2.82
N TYR A 78 -11.20 7.89 -2.78
CA TYR A 78 -12.01 7.52 -3.93
C TYR A 78 -13.40 8.08 -3.73
N VAL A 79 -14.15 8.25 -4.81
CA VAL A 79 -15.50 8.82 -4.76
C VAL A 79 -16.47 7.90 -5.46
N LEU A 80 -17.50 7.47 -4.74
CA LEU A 80 -18.69 6.88 -5.36
C LEU A 80 -19.71 7.99 -5.60
N ARG A 81 -19.86 8.39 -6.87
CA ARG A 81 -20.83 9.40 -7.28
C ARG A 81 -22.22 8.80 -7.35
N ALA A 82 -23.22 9.61 -7.04
CA ALA A 82 -24.62 9.20 -7.06
C ALA A 82 -25.11 8.77 -8.46
N ASP A 83 -24.63 9.44 -9.52
CA ASP A 83 -24.95 9.06 -10.90
C ASP A 83 -24.38 7.67 -11.27
N VAL A 84 -23.17 7.33 -10.78
CA VAL A 84 -22.56 6.01 -10.96
C VAL A 84 -23.34 4.94 -10.21
N ALA A 85 -23.79 5.23 -9.00
CA ALA A 85 -24.63 4.33 -8.20
C ALA A 85 -26.10 4.29 -8.68
N GLN A 86 -26.51 5.19 -9.59
CA GLN A 86 -27.89 5.42 -10.02
C GLN A 86 -28.82 5.67 -8.81
N ALA A 87 -28.32 6.42 -7.83
CA ALA A 87 -29.04 6.70 -6.59
C ALA A 87 -30.15 7.73 -6.83
N ARG A 88 -31.38 7.41 -6.35
CA ARG A 88 -32.54 8.26 -6.49
C ARG A 88 -33.41 8.16 -5.23
N VAL A 89 -34.11 9.22 -4.91
CA VAL A 89 -35.12 9.14 -3.87
C VAL A 89 -36.26 8.24 -4.35
N ASP A 90 -36.73 7.34 -3.49
CA ASP A 90 -37.91 6.49 -3.66
C ASP A 90 -39.10 7.22 -3.08
N PRO A 91 -39.99 7.80 -3.90
CA PRO A 91 -41.14 8.55 -3.37
C PRO A 91 -42.10 7.69 -2.58
N ALA A 92 -42.34 6.43 -3.02
CA ALA A 92 -43.29 5.54 -2.34
C ALA A 92 -42.79 5.14 -0.95
N ALA A 93 -41.55 4.59 -0.88
CA ALA A 93 -40.94 4.21 0.40
C ALA A 93 -40.72 5.42 1.34
N THR A 94 -40.52 6.62 0.78
CA THR A 94 -40.37 7.85 1.57
C THR A 94 -41.73 8.30 2.16
N VAL A 95 -42.81 8.18 1.40
CA VAL A 95 -44.19 8.48 1.91
C VAL A 95 -44.61 7.48 2.96
N ASP A 96 -44.33 6.17 2.78
CA ASP A 96 -44.59 5.18 3.82
C ASP A 96 -43.94 5.58 5.15
N ALA A 97 -42.64 5.99 5.09
CA ALA A 97 -41.98 6.49 6.28
C ALA A 97 -42.55 7.81 6.84
N ALA A 98 -43.15 8.66 6.00
CA ALA A 98 -43.79 9.89 6.44
C ALA A 98 -45.15 9.64 7.08
N LEU A 99 -45.87 8.60 6.64
CA LEU A 99 -47.13 8.18 7.25
C LEU A 99 -46.95 7.54 8.63
N ASP A 100 -45.79 6.89 8.85
CA ASP A 100 -45.40 6.29 10.14
C ASP A 100 -44.80 7.31 11.12
N ALA A 101 -44.58 8.57 10.69
CA ALA A 101 -43.94 9.60 11.50
C ALA A 101 -44.90 10.32 12.43
N ASP A 102 -44.40 10.74 13.60
CA ASP A 102 -45.12 11.59 14.53
C ASP A 102 -45.24 13.03 14.01
N ALA A 103 -46.30 13.76 14.47
CA ALA A 103 -46.50 15.16 14.10
C ALA A 103 -45.25 16.03 14.41
N GLY A 104 -44.83 16.84 13.46
CA GLY A 104 -43.67 17.72 13.55
C GLY A 104 -42.34 17.03 13.30
N GLU A 105 -42.31 15.71 12.99
CA GLU A 105 -41.08 14.96 12.71
C GLU A 105 -40.51 15.30 11.32
N THR A 106 -39.19 15.22 11.19
CA THR A 106 -38.50 15.32 9.90
C THR A 106 -38.01 13.95 9.44
N VAL A 107 -38.66 13.42 8.42
CA VAL A 107 -38.33 12.13 7.79
C VAL A 107 -37.16 12.27 6.82
N VAL A 108 -36.25 11.35 6.89
CA VAL A 108 -35.14 11.23 5.94
C VAL A 108 -35.60 10.54 4.66
N PRO A 109 -35.40 11.13 3.46
CA PRO A 109 -35.79 10.50 2.20
C PRO A 109 -35.19 9.11 2.04
N ARG A 110 -35.97 8.13 1.65
CA ARG A 110 -35.55 6.78 1.29
C ARG A 110 -34.93 6.80 -0.10
N VAL A 111 -33.74 6.15 -0.25
CA VAL A 111 -32.99 6.15 -1.51
C VAL A 111 -32.90 4.74 -2.07
N THR A 112 -33.23 4.58 -3.34
CA THR A 112 -32.91 3.39 -4.13
C THR A 112 -31.64 3.58 -4.93
N TYR A 113 -30.94 2.50 -5.22
CA TYR A 113 -29.69 2.51 -5.98
C TYR A 113 -29.48 1.19 -6.72
N ALA A 114 -28.65 1.23 -7.77
CA ALA A 114 -28.29 0.05 -8.54
C ALA A 114 -27.23 -0.77 -7.79
N ARG A 115 -27.63 -1.82 -7.08
CA ARG A 115 -26.72 -2.73 -6.36
C ARG A 115 -25.58 -3.26 -7.23
N GLY A 116 -25.86 -3.54 -8.53
CA GLY A 116 -24.84 -3.96 -9.48
C GLY A 116 -23.74 -2.93 -9.68
N ALA A 117 -24.11 -1.64 -9.76
CA ALA A 117 -23.14 -0.55 -9.91
C ALA A 117 -22.25 -0.38 -8.66
N VAL A 118 -22.82 -0.53 -7.47
CA VAL A 118 -22.06 -0.48 -6.20
C VAL A 118 -21.08 -1.64 -6.12
N ARG A 119 -21.49 -2.86 -6.50
CA ARG A 119 -20.58 -4.03 -6.57
C ARG A 119 -19.47 -3.82 -7.59
N ALA A 120 -19.79 -3.31 -8.77
CA ALA A 120 -18.81 -3.00 -9.81
C ALA A 120 -17.81 -1.92 -9.35
N PHE A 121 -18.27 -0.93 -8.59
CA PHE A 121 -17.37 0.06 -7.98
C PHE A 121 -16.42 -0.60 -6.97
N ALA A 122 -16.93 -1.45 -6.07
CA ALA A 122 -16.11 -2.18 -5.10
C ALA A 122 -15.09 -3.11 -5.79
N ALA A 123 -15.48 -3.78 -6.89
CA ALA A 123 -14.58 -4.62 -7.68
C ALA A 123 -13.44 -3.80 -8.30
N ARG A 124 -13.74 -2.65 -8.93
CA ARG A 124 -12.69 -1.75 -9.47
C ARG A 124 -11.74 -1.23 -8.42
N LEU A 125 -12.17 -1.06 -7.18
CA LEU A 125 -11.28 -0.73 -6.08
C LEU A 125 -10.37 -1.93 -5.73
N GLY A 126 -10.90 -3.15 -5.79
CA GLY A 126 -10.10 -4.37 -5.67
C GLY A 126 -8.97 -4.41 -6.69
N ASP A 127 -9.26 -4.20 -7.97
CA ASP A 127 -8.26 -4.19 -9.05
C ASP A 127 -7.12 -3.16 -8.83
N ARG A 128 -7.38 -2.12 -8.06
CA ARG A 128 -6.40 -1.05 -7.77
C ARG A 128 -5.62 -1.25 -6.47
N ILE A 129 -6.23 -1.88 -5.48
CA ILE A 129 -5.71 -1.95 -4.11
C ILE A 129 -5.16 -3.34 -3.79
N ASP A 130 -5.80 -4.39 -4.31
CA ASP A 130 -5.38 -5.75 -4.06
C ASP A 130 -4.01 -6.01 -4.69
N HIS A 131 -3.12 -6.55 -3.90
CA HIS A 131 -1.80 -6.98 -4.41
C HIS A 131 -1.23 -8.10 -3.54
N PRO A 132 -0.39 -8.98 -4.12
CA PRO A 132 0.32 -10.00 -3.37
C PRO A 132 1.36 -9.39 -2.44
N ALA A 133 1.83 -10.18 -1.48
CA ALA A 133 3.00 -9.86 -0.69
C ALA A 133 4.23 -9.71 -1.60
N ARG A 134 5.14 -8.85 -1.19
CA ARG A 134 6.44 -8.67 -1.86
C ARG A 134 7.55 -8.73 -0.84
N GLU A 135 8.54 -9.57 -1.11
CA GLU A 135 9.75 -9.69 -0.34
C GLU A 135 10.63 -8.44 -0.44
N ALA A 136 11.38 -8.17 0.62
CA ALA A 136 12.49 -7.24 0.51
C ALA A 136 13.59 -7.83 -0.38
N ASP A 137 14.22 -7.00 -1.22
CA ASP A 137 15.34 -7.39 -2.06
C ASP A 137 16.35 -6.25 -2.21
N ILE A 138 17.57 -6.62 -2.60
CA ILE A 138 18.66 -5.69 -2.90
C ILE A 138 19.30 -6.06 -4.24
N GLU A 139 19.44 -5.08 -5.10
CA GLU A 139 20.11 -5.20 -6.38
C GLU A 139 21.13 -4.07 -6.57
N TRP A 140 22.19 -4.38 -7.30
CA TRP A 140 23.09 -3.35 -7.81
C TRP A 140 22.58 -2.89 -9.17
N ARG A 141 22.15 -1.62 -9.25
CA ARG A 141 21.57 -1.04 -10.46
C ARG A 141 22.00 0.42 -10.59
N ASP A 142 22.41 0.83 -11.80
CA ASP A 142 22.79 2.19 -12.13
C ASP A 142 23.80 2.81 -11.15
N GLY A 143 24.85 2.03 -10.82
CA GLY A 143 25.90 2.47 -9.90
C GLY A 143 25.46 2.63 -8.45
N LYS A 144 24.31 2.10 -8.04
CA LYS A 144 23.78 2.20 -6.67
C LYS A 144 23.23 0.86 -6.19
N LEU A 145 23.17 0.69 -4.88
CA LEU A 145 22.45 -0.40 -4.28
C LEU A 145 20.95 -0.02 -4.26
N ASP A 146 20.19 -0.61 -5.18
CA ASP A 146 18.74 -0.48 -5.21
C ASP A 146 18.10 -1.37 -4.15
N ARG A 147 17.02 -0.90 -3.54
CA ARG A 147 16.36 -1.54 -2.42
C ARG A 147 14.87 -1.65 -2.65
N THR A 148 14.40 -2.86 -2.80
CA THR A 148 12.97 -3.17 -2.83
C THR A 148 12.49 -3.38 -1.40
N ARG A 149 11.53 -2.56 -0.96
CA ARG A 149 10.91 -2.74 0.36
C ARG A 149 9.92 -3.89 0.33
N ALA A 150 9.93 -4.70 1.39
CA ALA A 150 8.88 -5.67 1.64
C ALA A 150 7.55 -4.96 1.83
N ARG A 151 6.48 -5.58 1.38
CA ARG A 151 5.12 -5.16 1.69
C ARG A 151 4.22 -6.38 1.86
N PRO A 152 3.27 -6.35 2.83
CA PRO A 152 2.30 -7.43 2.96
C PRO A 152 1.38 -7.47 1.73
N GLY A 153 0.88 -8.64 1.42
CA GLY A 153 -0.24 -8.79 0.50
C GLY A 153 -1.52 -8.30 1.15
N VAL A 154 -2.33 -7.57 0.42
CA VAL A 154 -3.62 -7.08 0.90
C VAL A 154 -4.73 -7.36 -0.10
N GLN A 155 -5.93 -7.54 0.42
CA GLN A 155 -7.14 -7.72 -0.36
C GLN A 155 -8.31 -7.00 0.30
N ILE A 156 -9.12 -6.33 -0.51
CA ILE A 156 -10.36 -5.69 -0.06
C ILE A 156 -11.39 -6.76 0.32
N ASN A 157 -12.06 -6.58 1.45
CA ASN A 157 -13.29 -7.31 1.73
C ASN A 157 -14.46 -6.62 0.99
N GLN A 158 -14.64 -6.99 -0.29
CA GLN A 158 -15.63 -6.37 -1.16
C GLN A 158 -17.06 -6.49 -0.60
N ALA A 159 -17.42 -7.63 -0.02
CA ALA A 159 -18.74 -7.84 0.56
C ALA A 159 -19.03 -6.87 1.72
N THR A 160 -18.03 -6.67 2.59
CA THR A 160 -18.14 -5.71 3.70
C THR A 160 -18.16 -4.27 3.19
N LEU A 161 -17.36 -3.95 2.17
CA LEU A 161 -17.36 -2.61 1.55
C LEU A 161 -18.72 -2.29 0.95
N VAL A 162 -19.30 -3.20 0.18
CA VAL A 162 -20.65 -3.04 -0.40
C VAL A 162 -21.68 -2.79 0.69
N LYS A 163 -21.71 -3.59 1.77
CA LYS A 163 -22.62 -3.39 2.90
C LYS A 163 -22.47 -2.01 3.56
N ARG A 164 -21.22 -1.52 3.69
CA ARG A 164 -20.97 -0.16 4.24
C ARG A 164 -21.48 0.93 3.32
N LEU A 165 -21.23 0.81 2.02
CA LEU A 165 -21.71 1.75 1.01
C LEU A 165 -23.25 1.78 0.97
N GLU A 166 -23.89 0.60 0.96
CA GLU A 166 -25.35 0.47 0.98
C GLU A 166 -25.97 1.13 2.22
N ARG A 167 -25.36 0.97 3.38
CA ARG A 167 -25.83 1.62 4.62
C ARG A 167 -25.76 3.15 4.51
N VAL A 168 -24.65 3.70 4.04
CA VAL A 168 -24.48 5.16 3.90
C VAL A 168 -25.41 5.74 2.84
N MET A 169 -25.68 4.99 1.75
CA MET A 169 -26.65 5.41 0.73
C MET A 169 -28.10 5.40 1.24
N GLY A 170 -28.44 4.47 2.11
CA GLY A 170 -29.78 4.36 2.67
C GLY A 170 -30.12 5.42 3.72
N THR A 171 -29.16 6.21 4.19
CA THR A 171 -29.33 7.26 5.21
C THR A 171 -28.88 8.60 4.66
N SER A 172 -29.80 9.53 4.42
CA SER A 172 -29.47 10.92 4.11
C SER A 172 -28.98 11.66 5.36
N GLY A 173 -27.99 12.57 5.21
CA GLY A 173 -27.51 13.41 6.32
C GLY A 173 -26.47 12.78 7.25
N SER A 174 -26.06 11.52 7.07
CA SER A 174 -24.93 10.92 7.80
C SER A 174 -23.60 11.30 7.16
N ALA A 175 -22.51 11.18 7.92
CA ALA A 175 -21.15 11.34 7.38
C ALA A 175 -20.98 10.41 6.16
N ARG A 176 -20.81 11.01 4.97
CA ARG A 176 -20.74 10.27 3.70
C ARG A 176 -19.32 9.80 3.43
N GLU A 177 -18.74 9.13 4.43
CA GLU A 177 -17.40 8.60 4.40
C GLU A 177 -17.40 7.11 4.75
N VAL A 178 -16.69 6.30 3.96
CA VAL A 178 -16.56 4.86 4.14
C VAL A 178 -15.11 4.44 4.04
N HIS A 179 -14.55 3.90 5.11
CA HIS A 179 -13.23 3.28 5.08
C HIS A 179 -13.27 1.90 4.42
N ILE A 180 -12.33 1.66 3.48
CA ILE A 180 -12.21 0.39 2.78
C ILE A 180 -11.75 -0.69 3.76
N PRO A 181 -12.52 -1.76 3.95
CA PRO A 181 -12.10 -2.88 4.78
C PRO A 181 -11.11 -3.76 4.00
N VAL A 182 -9.86 -3.81 4.45
CA VAL A 182 -8.83 -4.69 3.88
C VAL A 182 -8.45 -5.79 4.85
N ARG A 183 -7.99 -6.91 4.32
CA ARG A 183 -7.33 -7.98 5.06
C ARG A 183 -5.92 -8.18 4.55
N VAL A 184 -5.00 -8.48 5.43
CA VAL A 184 -3.67 -8.96 5.07
C VAL A 184 -3.81 -10.42 4.64
N THR A 185 -3.43 -10.73 3.39
CA THR A 185 -3.51 -12.09 2.83
C THR A 185 -2.27 -12.89 3.11
N GLU A 186 -1.12 -12.20 3.11
CA GLU A 186 0.19 -12.81 3.29
C GLU A 186 1.17 -11.78 3.86
N ARG A 187 2.08 -12.21 4.71
CA ARG A 187 3.17 -11.37 5.20
C ARG A 187 4.46 -11.78 4.50
N PRO A 188 5.35 -10.84 4.15
CA PRO A 188 6.64 -11.19 3.60
C PRO A 188 7.48 -11.96 4.64
N ASP A 189 8.15 -13.02 4.19
CA ASP A 189 9.08 -13.81 5.01
C ASP A 189 10.41 -13.08 5.24
N ARG A 190 10.76 -12.19 4.33
CA ARG A 190 12.02 -11.43 4.34
C ARG A 190 11.77 -9.92 4.31
N THR A 191 12.12 -9.28 5.41
CA THR A 191 12.05 -7.82 5.56
C THR A 191 13.39 -7.16 5.18
N PHE A 192 13.39 -5.83 5.07
CA PHE A 192 14.64 -5.07 4.90
C PHE A 192 15.57 -5.21 6.11
N GLU A 193 15.01 -5.37 7.30
CA GLU A 193 15.78 -5.58 8.53
C GLU A 193 16.50 -6.94 8.50
N ASP A 194 15.86 -8.00 8.01
CA ASP A 194 16.48 -9.31 7.83
C ASP A 194 17.63 -9.26 6.83
N LEU A 195 17.44 -8.53 5.71
CA LEU A 195 18.50 -8.29 4.74
C LEU A 195 19.65 -7.48 5.35
N ALA A 196 19.36 -6.45 6.13
CA ALA A 196 20.38 -5.63 6.79
C ALA A 196 21.20 -6.43 7.82
N LYS A 197 20.56 -7.36 8.54
CA LYS A 197 21.25 -8.31 9.43
C LYS A 197 22.11 -9.31 8.65
N ARG A 198 21.59 -9.84 7.55
CA ARG A 198 22.31 -10.80 6.69
C ARG A 198 23.50 -10.18 5.96
N TYR A 199 23.42 -8.89 5.63
CA TYR A 199 24.43 -8.13 4.90
C TYR A 199 24.88 -6.91 5.71
N PRO A 200 25.59 -7.11 6.84
CA PRO A 200 25.99 -6.01 7.70
C PRO A 200 26.97 -5.06 7.01
N THR A 201 27.77 -5.57 6.06
CA THR A 201 28.70 -4.78 5.25
C THR A 201 28.61 -5.23 3.79
N VAL A 202 28.51 -4.27 2.86
CA VAL A 202 28.48 -4.50 1.41
C VAL A 202 29.39 -3.49 0.73
N ILE A 203 30.16 -3.94 -0.26
CA ILE A 203 30.92 -3.08 -1.15
C ILE A 203 30.23 -3.05 -2.51
N ALA A 204 30.10 -1.86 -3.07
CA ALA A 204 29.63 -1.68 -4.43
C ALA A 204 30.59 -0.79 -5.21
N VAL A 205 30.99 -1.23 -6.38
CA VAL A 205 31.94 -0.54 -7.27
C VAL A 205 31.25 -0.19 -8.58
N ASP A 206 31.29 1.07 -8.87
CA ASP A 206 30.88 1.68 -10.13
C ASP A 206 32.16 1.98 -10.92
N ARG A 207 32.43 1.15 -11.95
CA ARG A 207 33.64 1.27 -12.76
C ARG A 207 33.61 2.50 -13.64
N ASP A 208 32.43 2.91 -14.11
CA ASP A 208 32.29 4.07 -14.98
C ASP A 208 32.46 5.37 -14.20
N ALA A 209 31.88 5.47 -13.02
CA ALA A 209 32.07 6.60 -12.14
C ALA A 209 33.39 6.56 -11.37
N LYS A 210 34.19 5.50 -11.48
CA LYS A 210 35.46 5.28 -10.72
C LYS A 210 35.24 5.47 -9.21
N GLN A 211 34.18 4.86 -8.70
CA GLN A 211 33.76 5.06 -7.34
C GLN A 211 33.46 3.73 -6.62
N LEU A 212 34.01 3.57 -5.42
CA LEU A 212 33.68 2.49 -4.49
C LEU A 212 32.77 3.05 -3.39
N ARG A 213 31.67 2.38 -3.14
CA ARG A 213 30.73 2.69 -2.06
C ARG A 213 30.73 1.59 -1.02
N LEU A 214 30.90 1.97 0.23
CA LEU A 214 30.75 1.09 1.38
C LEU A 214 29.38 1.30 2.00
N TYR A 215 28.64 0.22 2.14
CA TYR A 215 27.35 0.18 2.82
C TYR A 215 27.47 -0.57 4.15
N GLU A 216 26.84 -0.06 5.19
CA GLU A 216 26.68 -0.69 6.48
C GLU A 216 25.19 -0.87 6.75
N HIS A 217 24.77 -2.09 7.08
CA HIS A 217 23.35 -2.44 7.20
C HIS A 217 22.52 -1.93 6.00
N LEU A 218 23.08 -2.07 4.80
CA LEU A 218 22.51 -1.62 3.53
C LEU A 218 22.28 -0.09 3.41
N GLN A 219 22.84 0.70 4.32
CA GLN A 219 22.85 2.16 4.24
C GLN A 219 24.23 2.63 3.76
N LEU A 220 24.26 3.65 2.88
CA LEU A 220 25.51 4.20 2.37
C LEU A 220 26.30 4.85 3.51
N LYS A 221 27.45 4.24 3.86
CA LYS A 221 28.35 4.75 4.89
C LYS A 221 29.39 5.70 4.31
N LYS A 222 30.00 5.30 3.17
CA LYS A 222 31.10 6.08 2.60
C LYS A 222 31.31 5.82 1.10
N LYS A 223 31.83 6.86 0.43
CA LYS A 223 32.29 6.81 -0.95
C LYS A 223 33.79 7.02 -1.01
N TYR A 224 34.43 6.31 -1.94
CA TYR A 224 35.88 6.42 -2.19
C TYR A 224 36.11 6.57 -3.68
N LYS A 225 37.02 7.48 -4.06
CA LYS A 225 37.55 7.59 -5.40
C LYS A 225 38.57 6.45 -5.63
N ILE A 226 38.47 5.75 -6.75
CA ILE A 226 39.27 4.57 -7.08
C ILE A 226 39.84 4.69 -8.48
N ALA A 227 40.84 3.86 -8.80
CA ALA A 227 41.18 3.52 -10.18
C ALA A 227 40.77 2.07 -10.45
N VAL A 228 40.42 1.77 -11.69
CA VAL A 228 39.98 0.45 -12.16
C VAL A 228 40.85 -0.02 -13.33
N GLY A 229 40.65 -1.24 -13.81
CA GLY A 229 41.36 -1.80 -14.97
C GLY A 229 41.16 -0.98 -16.23
N LYS A 230 42.27 -0.79 -16.99
CA LYS A 230 42.24 -0.16 -18.30
C LYS A 230 41.69 -1.12 -19.37
N ALA A 231 41.41 -0.61 -20.57
CA ALA A 231 41.02 -1.41 -21.71
C ALA A 231 42.04 -2.57 -21.97
N GLY A 232 41.50 -3.76 -22.18
CA GLY A 232 42.25 -5.01 -22.34
C GLY A 232 42.66 -5.70 -21.04
N THR A 233 42.47 -5.02 -19.89
CA THR A 233 42.69 -5.57 -18.54
C THR A 233 41.67 -5.06 -17.56
N GLU A 234 40.42 -5.12 -17.94
CA GLU A 234 39.32 -4.56 -17.18
C GLU A 234 39.15 -5.23 -15.80
N THR A 235 38.68 -4.45 -14.85
CA THR A 235 38.14 -5.03 -13.60
C THR A 235 36.85 -5.79 -13.92
N ALA A 236 36.81 -7.08 -13.56
CA ALA A 236 35.73 -7.97 -13.91
C ALA A 236 34.40 -7.51 -13.27
N ALA A 237 33.38 -7.27 -14.11
CA ALA A 237 31.99 -7.01 -13.62
C ALA A 237 31.37 -8.26 -13.04
N GLY A 238 30.52 -8.11 -12.04
CA GLY A 238 29.81 -9.25 -11.44
C GLY A 238 29.51 -9.10 -9.96
N ARG A 239 29.09 -10.22 -9.37
CA ARG A 239 28.82 -10.34 -7.94
C ARG A 239 29.88 -11.27 -7.33
N TYR A 240 30.64 -10.74 -6.43
CA TYR A 240 31.74 -11.42 -5.78
C TYR A 240 31.64 -11.35 -4.26
N LYS A 241 32.63 -11.91 -3.58
CA LYS A 241 32.90 -11.74 -2.15
C LYS A 241 34.38 -11.46 -1.97
N ILE A 242 34.74 -10.77 -0.90
CA ILE A 242 36.14 -10.71 -0.48
C ILE A 242 36.53 -12.11 -0.02
N VAL A 243 37.52 -12.70 -0.66
CA VAL A 243 37.97 -14.09 -0.40
C VAL A 243 39.22 -14.14 0.47
N GLU A 244 40.03 -13.08 0.44
CA GLU A 244 41.26 -12.99 1.24
C GLU A 244 41.57 -11.55 1.65
N LYS A 245 42.36 -11.38 2.69
CA LYS A 245 42.76 -10.08 3.22
C LYS A 245 44.18 -10.17 3.81
N ASP A 246 45.08 -9.28 3.35
CA ASP A 246 46.45 -9.24 3.84
C ASP A 246 46.88 -7.83 4.23
N VAL A 247 47.72 -7.79 5.26
CA VAL A 247 48.40 -6.58 5.74
C VAL A 247 49.84 -6.61 5.22
N ASP A 248 50.22 -5.52 4.59
CA ASP A 248 51.53 -5.38 3.96
C ASP A 248 51.91 -6.61 3.11
N PRO A 249 51.10 -6.93 2.07
CA PRO A 249 51.22 -8.16 1.31
C PRO A 249 52.50 -8.17 0.43
N PRO A 250 53.17 -9.33 0.24
CA PRO A 250 54.06 -9.49 -0.89
C PRO A 250 53.29 -9.43 -2.19
N TRP A 251 53.91 -8.98 -3.26
CA TRP A 251 53.32 -8.99 -4.58
C TRP A 251 53.87 -10.13 -5.42
N HIS A 252 53.02 -11.09 -5.74
CA HIS A 252 53.38 -12.12 -6.70
C HIS A 252 53.08 -11.56 -8.10
N ALA A 253 54.11 -11.09 -8.79
CA ALA A 253 53.98 -10.51 -10.11
C ALA A 253 53.49 -11.59 -11.10
N PRO A 254 52.36 -11.39 -11.80
CA PRO A 254 51.86 -12.41 -12.70
C PRO A 254 52.78 -12.59 -13.90
N ASN A 255 52.80 -13.79 -14.44
CA ASN A 255 53.58 -14.09 -15.64
C ASN A 255 52.88 -13.52 -16.90
N LYS A 256 52.88 -12.20 -17.02
CA LYS A 256 52.25 -11.41 -18.07
C LYS A 256 53.24 -10.39 -18.60
N GLU A 257 53.17 -10.06 -19.89
CA GLU A 257 54.03 -9.11 -20.57
C GLU A 257 54.12 -7.75 -19.84
N TRP A 258 53.00 -7.24 -19.33
CA TRP A 258 52.95 -5.96 -18.63
C TRP A 258 53.70 -5.94 -17.29
N ALA A 259 54.08 -7.09 -16.72
CA ALA A 259 54.92 -7.17 -15.53
C ALA A 259 56.38 -6.99 -15.84
N GLY A 260 56.76 -7.03 -17.12
CA GLY A 260 58.11 -6.82 -17.58
C GLY A 260 59.11 -7.77 -16.90
N GLU A 261 60.24 -7.22 -16.46
CA GLU A 261 61.30 -7.97 -15.76
C GLU A 261 60.86 -8.57 -14.42
N LEU A 262 59.75 -8.13 -13.85
CA LEU A 262 59.23 -8.65 -12.59
C LEU A 262 58.31 -9.87 -12.77
N ALA A 263 57.97 -10.24 -14.01
CA ALA A 263 57.11 -11.38 -14.29
C ALA A 263 57.58 -12.65 -13.56
N GLY A 264 56.66 -13.30 -12.84
CA GLY A 264 56.93 -14.50 -12.05
C GLY A 264 57.71 -14.29 -10.73
N GLN A 265 58.18 -13.08 -10.44
CA GLN A 265 58.88 -12.79 -9.19
C GLN A 265 57.91 -12.49 -8.03
N THR A 266 58.41 -12.73 -6.81
CA THR A 266 57.74 -12.31 -5.57
C THR A 266 58.45 -11.09 -5.02
N ILE A 267 57.75 -9.96 -4.97
CA ILE A 267 58.29 -8.68 -4.48
C ILE A 267 57.85 -8.51 -3.03
N PRO A 268 58.80 -8.39 -2.08
CA PRO A 268 58.45 -8.33 -0.67
C PRO A 268 57.68 -7.05 -0.27
N PRO A 269 57.05 -7.05 0.92
CA PRO A 269 56.46 -5.84 1.48
C PRO A 269 57.50 -4.74 1.68
N GLY A 270 57.12 -3.49 1.42
CA GLY A 270 58.00 -2.33 1.58
C GLY A 270 59.01 -2.10 0.42
N ASP A 271 59.18 -3.03 -0.50
CA ASP A 271 59.94 -2.81 -1.73
C ASP A 271 59.25 -1.73 -2.60
N PRO A 272 59.96 -0.71 -3.08
CA PRO A 272 59.39 0.33 -3.93
C PRO A 272 58.70 -0.19 -5.20
N ARG A 273 59.09 -1.39 -5.68
CA ARG A 273 58.49 -2.05 -6.85
C ARG A 273 57.20 -2.77 -6.56
N ASN A 274 56.85 -2.98 -5.26
CA ASN A 274 55.57 -3.61 -4.87
C ASN A 274 54.42 -2.63 -5.02
N PRO A 275 53.46 -2.87 -5.94
CA PRO A 275 52.37 -1.94 -6.21
C PRO A 275 51.20 -2.05 -5.23
N LEU A 276 51.13 -3.10 -4.37
CA LEU A 276 49.96 -3.41 -3.53
C LEU A 276 49.90 -2.52 -2.28
N GLU A 277 51.04 -1.93 -1.91
CA GLU A 277 51.15 -1.07 -0.75
C GLU A 277 50.67 -1.77 0.56
N ALA A 278 49.91 -1.06 1.36
CA ALA A 278 49.65 -1.42 2.74
C ALA A 278 48.61 -2.51 2.98
N ARG A 279 47.73 -2.80 2.03
CA ARG A 279 46.55 -3.69 2.21
C ARG A 279 46.19 -4.34 0.90
N TRP A 280 45.76 -5.59 1.01
CA TRP A 280 45.13 -6.36 -0.06
C TRP A 280 43.80 -6.96 0.37
N MET A 281 42.81 -6.93 -0.51
CA MET A 281 41.54 -7.60 -0.39
C MET A 281 41.21 -8.23 -1.73
N GLY A 282 41.47 -9.53 -1.88
CA GLY A 282 41.20 -10.30 -3.08
C GLY A 282 39.75 -10.64 -3.26
N PHE A 283 39.27 -10.70 -4.51
CA PHE A 283 37.87 -11.04 -4.79
C PHE A 283 37.66 -11.95 -6.00
N HIS A 284 38.51 -11.91 -7.03
CA HIS A 284 38.30 -12.72 -8.23
C HIS A 284 39.58 -12.89 -9.05
N ASN A 285 40.03 -14.14 -9.32
CA ASN A 285 41.10 -14.48 -10.27
C ASN A 285 42.33 -13.56 -10.16
N GLY A 286 42.87 -13.36 -8.97
CA GLY A 286 43.99 -12.48 -8.72
C GLY A 286 43.70 -10.99 -8.78
N GLN A 287 42.43 -10.59 -9.01
CA GLN A 287 41.99 -9.21 -8.85
C GLN A 287 41.63 -8.91 -7.40
N GLY A 288 41.99 -7.72 -6.94
CA GLY A 288 41.76 -7.29 -5.58
C GLY A 288 41.65 -5.77 -5.45
N ILE A 289 41.36 -5.33 -4.22
CA ILE A 289 41.34 -3.93 -3.82
C ILE A 289 42.60 -3.68 -3.00
N HIS A 290 43.42 -2.71 -3.39
CA HIS A 290 44.72 -2.44 -2.73
C HIS A 290 45.06 -0.94 -2.66
N GLY A 291 46.10 -0.62 -1.92
CA GLY A 291 46.63 0.74 -1.85
C GLY A 291 47.42 1.12 -3.09
N THR A 292 47.62 2.43 -3.32
CA THR A 292 48.56 2.94 -4.32
C THR A 292 49.19 4.24 -3.86
N LYS A 293 50.47 4.43 -4.22
CA LYS A 293 51.18 5.73 -4.11
C LYS A 293 50.84 6.66 -5.29
N ASP A 294 50.44 6.08 -6.44
CA ASP A 294 50.04 6.83 -7.63
C ASP A 294 48.62 7.39 -7.44
N LEU A 295 48.52 8.51 -6.71
CA LEU A 295 47.24 9.19 -6.47
C LEU A 295 46.67 9.84 -7.73
N ALA A 296 47.50 10.14 -8.72
CA ALA A 296 47.04 10.71 -10.00
C ALA A 296 46.20 9.72 -10.82
N SER A 297 46.41 8.41 -10.65
CA SER A 297 45.60 7.37 -11.30
C SER A 297 44.20 7.27 -10.76
N LEU A 298 43.90 7.80 -9.57
CA LEU A 298 42.59 7.71 -8.97
C LEU A 298 41.55 8.55 -9.77
N GLY A 299 40.44 7.93 -10.15
CA GLY A 299 39.42 8.49 -11.02
C GLY A 299 39.61 8.11 -12.49
N SER A 300 40.54 7.22 -12.80
CA SER A 300 40.77 6.75 -14.17
C SER A 300 40.79 5.23 -14.30
N ALA A 301 40.82 4.73 -15.52
CA ALA A 301 41.05 3.34 -15.86
C ALA A 301 42.59 3.16 -16.12
N ALA A 302 43.34 2.87 -15.06
CA ALA A 302 44.80 2.88 -15.12
C ALA A 302 45.47 1.60 -14.57
N SER A 303 44.69 0.65 -14.03
CA SER A 303 45.27 -0.59 -13.49
C SER A 303 45.23 -1.74 -14.52
N HIS A 304 45.80 -2.89 -14.13
CA HIS A 304 45.73 -4.13 -14.89
C HIS A 304 44.68 -5.09 -14.30
N GLY A 305 43.51 -4.55 -13.89
CA GLY A 305 42.36 -5.31 -13.38
C GLY A 305 42.06 -5.09 -11.91
N CYS A 306 43.01 -4.74 -11.08
CA CYS A 306 42.79 -4.45 -9.66
C CYS A 306 42.15 -3.09 -9.42
N ILE A 307 41.54 -2.92 -8.27
CA ILE A 307 40.97 -1.65 -7.81
C ILE A 307 41.97 -0.94 -6.92
N ARG A 308 42.44 0.23 -7.37
CA ARG A 308 43.39 1.05 -6.60
C ARG A 308 42.67 2.07 -5.73
N MET A 309 43.16 2.23 -4.50
CA MET A 309 42.72 3.26 -3.54
C MET A 309 43.92 3.99 -2.96
N SER A 310 43.75 5.20 -2.45
CA SER A 310 44.83 5.80 -1.63
C SER A 310 45.12 4.91 -0.43
N VAL A 311 46.38 4.88 0.03
CA VAL A 311 46.82 4.08 1.20
C VAL A 311 45.96 4.39 2.44
N ARG A 312 45.62 5.67 2.67
CA ARG A 312 44.74 6.07 3.76
C ARG A 312 43.34 5.47 3.61
N ALA A 313 42.77 5.48 2.39
CA ALA A 313 41.45 4.97 2.12
C ALA A 313 41.36 3.45 2.25
N VAL A 314 42.33 2.71 1.68
CA VAL A 314 42.32 1.26 1.74
C VAL A 314 42.51 0.74 3.18
N LYS A 315 43.35 1.40 4.00
CA LYS A 315 43.48 1.09 5.43
C LYS A 315 42.17 1.27 6.21
N LYS A 316 41.38 2.28 5.85
CA LYS A 316 40.05 2.47 6.46
C LYS A 316 39.07 1.38 6.00
N LEU A 317 38.95 1.15 4.70
CA LEU A 317 38.08 0.13 4.13
C LEU A 317 38.39 -1.26 4.70
N PHE A 318 39.69 -1.61 4.78
CA PHE A 318 40.15 -2.88 5.28
C PHE A 318 39.69 -3.21 6.71
N ARG A 319 39.55 -2.22 7.60
CA ARG A 319 39.04 -2.42 8.96
C ARG A 319 37.54 -2.72 9.02
N GLU A 320 36.78 -2.20 8.06
CA GLU A 320 35.34 -2.35 7.99
C GLU A 320 34.89 -3.63 7.27
N VAL A 321 35.77 -4.18 6.44
CA VAL A 321 35.50 -5.31 5.56
C VAL A 321 36.05 -6.60 6.14
N LYS A 322 35.27 -7.69 6.04
CA LYS A 322 35.69 -9.05 6.44
C LYS A 322 35.75 -9.96 5.20
N VAL A 323 36.47 -11.08 5.32
CA VAL A 323 36.34 -12.18 4.35
C VAL A 323 34.89 -12.62 4.32
N GLY A 324 34.35 -12.85 3.12
CA GLY A 324 32.94 -13.13 2.90
C GLY A 324 32.08 -11.89 2.64
N THR A 325 32.59 -10.66 2.83
CA THR A 325 31.83 -9.43 2.51
C THR A 325 31.44 -9.40 1.04
N PRO A 326 30.14 -9.22 0.71
CA PRO A 326 29.68 -9.12 -0.67
C PRO A 326 30.25 -7.90 -1.39
N LEU A 327 30.59 -8.10 -2.66
CA LEU A 327 31.14 -7.10 -3.55
C LEU A 327 30.38 -7.11 -4.88
N PHE A 328 29.72 -6.01 -5.21
CA PHE A 328 29.05 -5.79 -6.49
C PHE A 328 29.90 -4.89 -7.38
N LEU A 329 30.14 -5.32 -8.60
CA LEU A 329 30.94 -4.62 -9.61
C LEU A 329 30.13 -4.44 -10.90
N GLN A 330 29.94 -3.20 -11.31
CA GLN A 330 29.29 -2.82 -12.57
C GLN A 330 30.17 -1.89 -13.39
#